data_b57c7418938e00ff8ca7e14e35722904
#
_entry.id   b57c7418938e00ff8ca7e14e35722904
#
_cell.length_a   1.000
_cell.length_b   1.000
_cell.length_c   1.000
_cell.angle_alpha   90.00
_cell.angle_beta   90.00
_cell.angle_gamma   90.00
#
_symmetry.space_group_name_H-M   'P 1'
#
loop_
_entity.id
_entity.type
_entity.pdbx_description
1 polymer ?
#
loop_
_entity_poly.entity_id
_entity_poly.type
_entity_poly.pdbx_seq_one_letter_code
_entity_poly.pdbx_strand_id
1 'polypeptide(L)'
;MLLEKMLQSQGFGSRKYCQQLIKSGAVQIHGEVVDNLKYKADLKQLEFSVYGESFEYREKVYIALNKPQGYECSHQATHHFSVFELFDDVLMNRGLQCVGRLDQDTTGLLLLTDDGQFLQALTHPKKHVAKVYQMHTADPVTAAQIEQLEQGVELRNEAGVFAATDVQ
;
A
#
# COMPACT_ATOMS: atom_id res chain seq x y z
N MET A 1 24.86 -0.10 3.05
CA MET A 1 24.35 -1.23 2.20
C MET A 1 25.01 -1.18 0.83
N LEU A 2 25.21 -2.30 0.10
CA LEU A 2 25.65 -2.22 -1.30
C LEU A 2 24.59 -1.49 -2.14
N LEU A 3 25.04 -0.60 -3.04
CA LEU A 3 24.14 0.23 -3.85
C LEU A 3 23.15 -0.60 -4.69
N GLU A 4 23.59 -1.73 -5.28
CA GLU A 4 22.69 -2.63 -6.00
C GLU A 4 21.54 -3.19 -5.13
N LYS A 5 21.83 -3.51 -3.85
CA LYS A 5 20.83 -4.00 -2.91
C LYS A 5 19.88 -2.89 -2.47
N MET A 6 20.43 -1.68 -2.31
CA MET A 6 19.63 -0.51 -2.00
C MET A 6 18.63 -0.24 -3.14
N LEU A 7 19.09 -0.16 -4.40
CA LEU A 7 18.22 0.03 -5.55
C LEU A 7 17.15 -1.06 -5.68
N GLN A 8 17.50 -2.34 -5.45
CA GLN A 8 16.51 -3.42 -5.42
C GLN A 8 15.44 -3.19 -4.34
N SER A 9 15.85 -2.82 -3.13
CA SER A 9 14.90 -2.56 -2.02
C SER A 9 13.99 -1.37 -2.30
N GLN A 10 14.42 -0.46 -3.16
CA GLN A 10 13.63 0.69 -3.58
C GLN A 10 12.73 0.41 -4.81
N GLY A 11 12.76 -0.82 -5.36
CA GLY A 11 11.86 -1.22 -6.44
C GLY A 11 12.40 -1.01 -7.86
N PHE A 12 13.69 -0.71 -8.03
CA PHE A 12 14.29 -0.51 -9.35
C PHE A 12 14.49 -1.81 -10.15
N GLY A 13 13.98 -2.94 -9.65
CA GLY A 13 13.94 -4.20 -10.38
C GLY A 13 14.97 -5.23 -9.95
N SER A 14 15.34 -6.14 -10.86
CA SER A 14 16.23 -7.26 -10.54
C SER A 14 17.65 -6.80 -10.20
N ARG A 15 18.39 -7.63 -9.45
CA ARG A 15 19.80 -7.36 -9.13
C ARG A 15 20.63 -7.07 -10.37
N LYS A 16 20.43 -7.85 -11.45
CA LYS A 16 21.16 -7.68 -12.71
C LYS A 16 20.86 -6.30 -13.33
N TYR A 17 19.61 -5.89 -13.31
CA TYR A 17 19.20 -4.59 -13.83
C TYR A 17 19.78 -3.44 -12.98
N CYS A 18 19.71 -3.53 -11.64
CA CYS A 18 20.34 -2.55 -10.76
C CYS A 18 21.86 -2.41 -10.97
N GLN A 19 22.55 -3.55 -11.23
CA GLN A 19 23.98 -3.51 -11.60
C GLN A 19 24.22 -2.82 -12.96
N GLN A 20 23.30 -2.99 -13.93
CA GLN A 20 23.38 -2.27 -15.21
C GLN A 20 23.18 -0.77 -15.04
N LEU A 21 22.20 -0.35 -14.24
CA LEU A 21 22.00 1.07 -13.91
C LEU A 21 23.26 1.72 -13.31
N ILE A 22 23.92 1.04 -12.38
CA ILE A 22 25.15 1.53 -11.77
C ILE A 22 26.25 1.63 -12.83
N LYS A 23 26.52 0.56 -13.58
CA LYS A 23 27.58 0.51 -14.58
C LYS A 23 27.42 1.52 -15.73
N SER A 24 26.18 1.85 -16.07
CA SER A 24 25.89 2.83 -17.11
C SER A 24 26.04 4.28 -16.65
N GLY A 25 26.35 4.51 -15.35
CA GLY A 25 26.41 5.86 -14.79
C GLY A 25 25.04 6.53 -14.62
N ALA A 26 23.94 5.75 -14.69
CA ALA A 26 22.60 6.28 -14.54
C ALA A 26 22.25 6.68 -13.10
N VAL A 27 23.05 6.22 -12.12
CA VAL A 27 22.80 6.44 -10.68
C VAL A 27 23.69 7.54 -10.14
N GLN A 28 23.09 8.49 -9.43
CA GLN A 28 23.83 9.51 -8.70
C GLN A 28 23.48 9.44 -7.21
N ILE A 29 24.48 9.68 -6.36
CA ILE A 29 24.34 9.85 -4.91
C ILE A 29 24.80 11.26 -4.58
N HIS A 30 23.94 12.06 -3.96
CA HIS A 30 24.23 13.47 -3.67
C HIS A 30 24.74 14.27 -4.88
N GLY A 31 24.21 13.97 -6.08
CA GLY A 31 24.57 14.62 -7.34
C GLY A 31 25.84 14.07 -8.03
N GLU A 32 26.55 13.14 -7.42
CA GLU A 32 27.75 12.50 -7.98
C GLU A 32 27.42 11.15 -8.61
N VAL A 33 27.89 10.92 -9.83
CA VAL A 33 27.70 9.64 -10.54
C VAL A 33 28.46 8.52 -9.82
N VAL A 34 27.78 7.42 -9.58
CA VAL A 34 28.36 6.20 -9.00
C VAL A 34 28.27 5.06 -10.00
N ASP A 35 29.42 4.61 -10.52
CA ASP A 35 29.55 3.49 -11.47
C ASP A 35 30.21 2.23 -10.85
N ASN A 36 30.61 2.31 -9.58
CA ASN A 36 31.29 1.25 -8.86
C ASN A 36 30.31 0.30 -8.16
N LEU A 37 30.23 -0.95 -8.58
CA LEU A 37 29.39 -1.99 -7.98
C LEU A 37 29.70 -2.31 -6.50
N LYS A 38 30.90 -1.95 -6.02
CA LYS A 38 31.29 -2.15 -4.62
C LYS A 38 30.93 -0.95 -3.74
N TYR A 39 30.33 0.09 -4.31
CA TYR A 39 29.91 1.26 -3.55
C TYR A 39 28.92 0.87 -2.45
N LYS A 40 29.17 1.36 -1.24
CA LYS A 40 28.30 1.18 -0.08
C LYS A 40 27.62 2.50 0.24
N ALA A 41 26.32 2.57 -0.02
CA ALA A 41 25.52 3.72 0.34
C ALA A 41 25.32 3.78 1.86
N ASP A 42 25.45 4.97 2.44
CA ASP A 42 24.89 5.29 3.74
C ASP A 42 23.41 5.59 3.56
N LEU A 43 22.56 4.89 4.29
CA LEU A 43 21.10 4.96 4.09
C LEU A 43 20.43 6.09 4.88
N LYS A 44 21.20 6.74 5.75
CA LYS A 44 20.65 7.80 6.59
C LYS A 44 20.33 9.03 5.74
N GLN A 45 19.02 9.32 5.58
CA GLN A 45 18.53 10.45 4.77
C GLN A 45 19.18 10.49 3.36
N LEU A 46 19.28 9.30 2.74
CA LEU A 46 19.91 9.16 1.44
C LEU A 46 18.99 9.68 0.34
N GLU A 47 19.44 10.74 -0.32
CA GLU A 47 18.92 11.22 -1.60
C GLU A 47 19.76 10.65 -2.74
N PHE A 48 19.10 10.16 -3.77
CA PHE A 48 19.75 9.61 -4.96
C PHE A 48 18.93 9.91 -6.20
N SER A 49 19.53 9.80 -7.37
CA SER A 49 18.79 9.87 -8.62
C SER A 49 19.08 8.68 -9.52
N VAL A 50 18.11 8.36 -10.38
CA VAL A 50 18.24 7.36 -11.43
C VAL A 50 17.74 7.99 -12.73
N TYR A 51 18.58 8.01 -13.76
CA TYR A 51 18.32 8.75 -15.02
C TYR A 51 17.92 10.21 -14.82
N GLY A 52 18.44 10.86 -13.75
CA GLY A 52 18.13 12.25 -13.43
C GLY A 52 16.84 12.48 -12.63
N GLU A 53 16.02 11.47 -12.43
CA GLU A 53 14.88 11.51 -11.54
C GLU A 53 15.32 11.30 -10.10
N SER A 54 14.87 12.18 -9.19
CA SER A 54 15.30 12.19 -7.78
C SER A 54 14.41 11.35 -6.90
N PHE A 55 15.03 10.61 -5.99
CA PHE A 55 14.38 9.72 -5.02
C PHE A 55 15.01 9.91 -3.64
N GLU A 56 14.20 9.60 -2.61
CA GLU A 56 14.66 9.49 -1.23
C GLU A 56 14.59 8.01 -0.81
N TYR A 57 15.67 7.50 -0.20
CA TYR A 57 15.65 6.14 0.34
C TYR A 57 14.63 6.01 1.47
N ARG A 58 13.77 5.04 1.37
CA ARG A 58 12.81 4.66 2.41
C ARG A 58 12.87 3.16 2.67
N GLU A 59 13.19 2.80 3.90
CA GLU A 59 13.23 1.38 4.30
C GLU A 59 11.87 0.73 4.11
N LYS A 60 10.82 1.42 4.52
CA LYS A 60 9.42 1.05 4.35
C LYS A 60 8.60 2.21 3.80
N VAL A 61 7.54 1.87 3.10
CA VAL A 61 6.60 2.85 2.55
C VAL A 61 5.24 2.68 3.21
N TYR A 62 4.65 3.81 3.60
CA TYR A 62 3.30 3.88 4.16
C TYR A 62 2.56 4.97 3.39
N ILE A 63 1.48 4.58 2.71
CA ILE A 63 0.71 5.47 1.86
C ILE A 63 -0.72 5.53 2.39
N ALA A 64 -1.25 6.73 2.56
CA ALA A 64 -2.66 6.99 2.79
C ALA A 64 -3.29 7.46 1.48
N LEU A 65 -4.14 6.63 0.91
CA LEU A 65 -4.88 6.91 -0.32
C LEU A 65 -6.33 7.23 0.03
N ASN A 66 -6.86 8.33 -0.50
CA ASN A 66 -8.31 8.48 -0.62
C ASN A 66 -8.76 7.68 -1.83
N LYS A 67 -9.13 6.41 -1.61
CA LYS A 67 -9.48 5.49 -2.69
C LYS A 67 -10.65 6.06 -3.51
N PRO A 68 -10.50 6.24 -4.82
CA PRO A 68 -11.62 6.63 -5.67
C PRO A 68 -12.58 5.46 -5.89
N GLN A 69 -13.81 5.79 -6.29
CA GLN A 69 -14.79 4.80 -6.77
C GLN A 69 -14.32 4.13 -8.06
N GLY A 70 -14.70 2.87 -8.29
CA GLY A 70 -14.40 2.13 -9.51
C GLY A 70 -13.11 1.32 -9.46
N TYR A 71 -12.38 1.33 -8.34
CA TYR A 71 -11.12 0.60 -8.18
C TYR A 71 -11.23 -0.54 -7.17
N GLU A 72 -10.74 -1.71 -7.55
CA GLU A 72 -10.63 -2.89 -6.69
C GLU A 72 -9.32 -2.91 -5.91
N CYS A 73 -9.36 -3.34 -4.64
CA CYS A 73 -8.18 -3.60 -3.81
C CYS A 73 -7.57 -4.98 -4.12
N SER A 74 -7.19 -5.20 -5.37
CA SER A 74 -6.67 -6.48 -5.87
C SER A 74 -5.54 -6.28 -6.87
N HIS A 75 -4.46 -7.07 -6.76
CA HIS A 75 -3.41 -7.14 -7.79
C HIS A 75 -3.90 -7.85 -9.07
N GLN A 76 -4.99 -8.60 -8.99
CA GLN A 76 -5.60 -9.34 -10.08
C GLN A 76 -7.05 -8.88 -10.25
N ALA A 77 -7.23 -7.61 -10.50
CA ALA A 77 -8.56 -7.05 -10.81
C ALA A 77 -9.06 -7.62 -12.15
N THR A 78 -10.30 -8.11 -12.19
CA THR A 78 -10.86 -8.76 -13.37
C THR A 78 -12.01 -8.01 -13.99
N HIS A 79 -12.70 -7.18 -13.24
CA HIS A 79 -13.91 -6.48 -13.69
C HIS A 79 -13.78 -4.96 -13.65
N HIS A 80 -12.85 -4.43 -12.84
CA HIS A 80 -12.63 -3.01 -12.63
C HIS A 80 -11.14 -2.71 -12.65
N PHE A 81 -10.77 -1.42 -12.57
CA PHE A 81 -9.37 -1.02 -12.44
C PHE A 81 -8.81 -1.46 -11.09
N SER A 82 -7.55 -1.85 -11.06
CA SER A 82 -6.85 -2.11 -9.82
C SER A 82 -6.42 -0.79 -9.15
N VAL A 83 -6.60 -0.68 -7.84
CA VAL A 83 -6.05 0.45 -7.06
C VAL A 83 -4.53 0.57 -7.24
N PHE A 84 -3.85 -0.50 -7.57
CA PHE A 84 -2.40 -0.54 -7.80
C PHE A 84 -1.98 0.13 -9.11
N GLU A 85 -2.89 0.32 -10.08
CA GLU A 85 -2.63 1.08 -11.31
C GLU A 85 -2.46 2.59 -11.08
N LEU A 86 -2.80 3.07 -9.87
CA LEU A 86 -2.58 4.46 -9.46
C LEU A 86 -1.13 4.76 -9.06
N PHE A 87 -0.26 3.74 -9.02
CA PHE A 87 1.13 3.84 -8.58
C PHE A 87 2.10 3.48 -9.70
N ASP A 88 3.30 4.03 -9.64
CA ASP A 88 4.36 3.73 -10.58
C ASP A 88 4.97 2.32 -10.36
N ASP A 89 5.72 1.86 -11.36
CA ASP A 89 6.35 0.54 -11.33
C ASP A 89 7.38 0.40 -10.20
N VAL A 90 8.03 1.50 -9.81
CA VAL A 90 9.04 1.49 -8.73
C VAL A 90 8.38 1.16 -7.40
N LEU A 91 7.26 1.79 -7.08
CA LEU A 91 6.47 1.47 -5.89
C LEU A 91 5.89 0.05 -5.96
N MET A 92 5.37 -0.35 -7.13
CA MET A 92 4.80 -1.69 -7.31
C MET A 92 5.82 -2.80 -7.14
N ASN A 93 7.04 -2.61 -7.63
CA ASN A 93 8.15 -3.57 -7.49
C ASN A 93 8.64 -3.72 -6.05
N ARG A 94 8.26 -2.84 -5.13
CA ARG A 94 8.52 -2.99 -3.69
C ARG A 94 7.61 -4.03 -3.03
N GLY A 95 6.57 -4.49 -3.72
CA GLY A 95 5.58 -5.42 -3.18
C GLY A 95 4.51 -4.73 -2.35
N LEU A 96 4.06 -3.55 -2.79
CA LEU A 96 3.01 -2.77 -2.16
C LEU A 96 1.73 -3.59 -1.96
N GLN A 97 1.12 -3.51 -0.78
CA GLN A 97 -0.10 -4.23 -0.40
C GLN A 97 -1.12 -3.28 0.24
N CYS A 98 -2.40 -3.54 0.03
CA CYS A 98 -3.47 -2.84 0.75
C CYS A 98 -3.57 -3.32 2.20
N VAL A 99 -3.67 -2.39 3.14
CA VAL A 99 -3.94 -2.65 4.57
C VAL A 99 -5.45 -2.74 4.78
N GLY A 100 -6.00 -3.91 4.54
CA GLY A 100 -7.44 -4.13 4.42
C GLY A 100 -7.93 -3.88 3.00
N ARG A 101 -9.24 -3.87 2.83
CA ARG A 101 -9.89 -3.68 1.53
C ARG A 101 -11.12 -2.79 1.67
N LEU A 102 -11.39 -2.04 0.64
CA LEU A 102 -12.66 -1.38 0.39
C LEU A 102 -13.24 -1.94 -0.91
N ASP A 103 -14.54 -2.06 -0.97
CA ASP A 103 -15.24 -2.50 -2.18
C ASP A 103 -15.03 -1.48 -3.31
N GLN A 104 -15.28 -1.89 -4.54
CA GLN A 104 -15.00 -1.08 -5.71
C GLN A 104 -15.76 0.26 -5.72
N ASP A 105 -16.98 0.28 -5.21
CA ASP A 105 -17.85 1.44 -5.10
C ASP A 105 -17.67 2.25 -3.80
N THR A 106 -16.92 1.71 -2.84
CA THR A 106 -16.57 2.40 -1.59
C THR A 106 -15.39 3.34 -1.80
N THR A 107 -15.52 4.55 -1.31
CA THR A 107 -14.46 5.57 -1.32
C THR A 107 -13.90 5.80 0.08
N GLY A 108 -12.75 6.45 0.20
CA GLY A 108 -12.19 6.88 1.48
C GLY A 108 -10.83 6.30 1.80
N LEU A 109 -10.47 6.30 3.08
CA LEU A 109 -9.14 5.96 3.55
C LEU A 109 -8.77 4.50 3.28
N LEU A 110 -7.79 4.31 2.42
CA LEU A 110 -7.10 3.05 2.20
C LEU A 110 -5.61 3.25 2.49
N LEU A 111 -5.07 2.43 3.40
CA LEU A 111 -3.63 2.41 3.65
C LEU A 111 -2.98 1.36 2.76
N LEU A 112 -1.77 1.69 2.23
CA LEU A 112 -0.94 0.74 1.49
C LEU A 112 0.48 0.76 2.06
N THR A 113 1.16 -0.38 2.02
CA THR A 113 2.51 -0.52 2.55
C THR A 113 3.24 -1.72 1.95
N ASP A 114 4.58 -1.69 1.99
CA ASP A 114 5.47 -2.85 1.77
C ASP A 114 5.94 -3.48 3.10
N ASP A 115 5.42 -2.99 4.24
CA ASP A 115 5.73 -3.53 5.57
C ASP A 115 4.70 -4.60 5.99
N GLY A 116 5.08 -5.88 5.85
CA GLY A 116 4.23 -7.01 6.24
C GLY A 116 3.91 -7.06 7.74
N GLN A 117 4.76 -6.51 8.61
CA GLN A 117 4.47 -6.47 10.05
C GLN A 117 3.39 -5.44 10.37
N PHE A 118 3.49 -4.26 9.78
CA PHE A 118 2.47 -3.22 9.88
C PHE A 118 1.14 -3.71 9.29
N LEU A 119 1.18 -4.33 8.10
CA LEU A 119 0.01 -4.93 7.46
C LEU A 119 -0.70 -5.90 8.43
N GLN A 120 0.03 -6.87 8.97
CA GLN A 120 -0.52 -7.85 9.91
C GLN A 120 -1.05 -7.20 11.20
N ALA A 121 -0.36 -6.20 11.73
CA ALA A 121 -0.78 -5.52 12.95
C ALA A 121 -2.18 -4.88 12.81
N LEU A 122 -2.51 -4.39 11.61
CA LEU A 122 -3.78 -3.69 11.34
C LEU A 122 -4.87 -4.57 10.74
N THR A 123 -4.51 -5.68 10.08
CA THR A 123 -5.50 -6.51 9.36
C THR A 123 -5.81 -7.84 10.05
N HIS A 124 -4.94 -8.31 10.95
CA HIS A 124 -5.14 -9.60 11.59
C HIS A 124 -6.38 -9.61 12.49
N PRO A 125 -7.33 -10.56 12.33
CA PRO A 125 -8.60 -10.56 13.04
C PRO A 125 -8.46 -10.47 14.58
N LYS A 126 -7.47 -11.15 15.16
CA LYS A 126 -7.21 -11.14 16.63
C LYS A 126 -6.75 -9.76 17.17
N LYS A 127 -6.41 -8.81 16.31
CA LYS A 127 -5.99 -7.47 16.74
C LYS A 127 -7.16 -6.53 16.96
N HIS A 128 -8.34 -6.87 16.44
CA HIS A 128 -9.58 -6.10 16.61
C HIS A 128 -9.43 -4.60 16.34
N VAL A 129 -8.65 -4.22 15.31
CA VAL A 129 -8.51 -2.82 14.94
C VAL A 129 -9.83 -2.33 14.34
N ALA A 130 -10.47 -1.39 15.04
CA ALA A 130 -11.73 -0.81 14.62
C ALA A 130 -11.58 -0.05 13.27
N LYS A 131 -12.62 -0.12 12.44
CA LYS A 131 -12.77 0.65 11.20
C LYS A 131 -14.06 1.42 11.28
N VAL A 132 -14.01 2.70 10.94
CA VAL A 132 -15.18 3.58 10.96
C VAL A 132 -15.62 3.82 9.52
N TYR A 133 -16.91 3.63 9.27
CA TYR A 133 -17.54 3.85 7.97
C TYR A 133 -18.67 4.88 8.11
N GLN A 134 -18.77 5.77 7.14
CA GLN A 134 -19.92 6.64 6.97
C GLN A 134 -20.65 6.22 5.70
N MET A 135 -21.97 6.09 5.78
CA MET A 135 -22.79 5.75 4.62
C MET A 135 -23.96 6.71 4.46
N HIS A 136 -24.41 6.88 3.24
CA HIS A 136 -25.66 7.55 2.91
C HIS A 136 -26.65 6.49 2.41
N THR A 137 -27.77 6.37 3.09
CA THR A 137 -28.84 5.41 2.75
C THR A 137 -29.92 6.09 1.91
N ALA A 138 -30.57 5.35 1.01
CA ALA A 138 -31.67 5.86 0.20
C ALA A 138 -32.90 6.21 1.06
N ASP A 139 -33.15 5.41 2.10
CA ASP A 139 -34.25 5.59 3.04
C ASP A 139 -33.71 5.91 4.45
N PRO A 140 -34.48 6.59 5.29
CA PRO A 140 -34.12 6.83 6.69
C PRO A 140 -33.89 5.51 7.43
N VAL A 141 -32.78 5.45 8.18
CA VAL A 141 -32.45 4.28 9.03
C VAL A 141 -33.35 4.32 10.28
N THR A 142 -33.96 3.19 10.59
CA THR A 142 -34.82 3.03 11.76
C THR A 142 -34.02 2.61 12.99
N ALA A 143 -34.54 2.90 14.19
CA ALA A 143 -33.94 2.46 15.45
C ALA A 143 -33.78 0.93 15.51
N ALA A 144 -34.75 0.18 14.98
CA ALA A 144 -34.69 -1.29 14.94
C ALA A 144 -33.54 -1.80 14.05
N GLN A 145 -33.21 -1.13 12.95
CA GLN A 145 -32.06 -1.47 12.09
C GLN A 145 -30.73 -1.18 12.77
N ILE A 146 -30.64 -0.06 13.50
CA ILE A 146 -29.47 0.25 14.31
C ILE A 146 -29.26 -0.83 15.38
N GLU A 147 -30.30 -1.16 16.14
CA GLU A 147 -30.24 -2.21 17.15
C GLU A 147 -29.82 -3.57 16.55
N GLN A 148 -30.34 -3.92 15.37
CA GLN A 148 -29.97 -5.16 14.68
C GLN A 148 -28.49 -5.17 14.28
N LEU A 149 -27.92 -4.05 13.80
CA LEU A 149 -26.51 -3.95 13.45
C LEU A 149 -25.62 -4.10 14.69
N GLU A 150 -26.02 -3.55 15.84
CA GLU A 150 -25.29 -3.65 17.10
C GLU A 150 -25.40 -5.03 17.73
N GLN A 151 -26.55 -5.72 17.61
CA GLN A 151 -26.71 -7.11 18.03
C GLN A 151 -25.98 -8.09 17.13
N GLY A 152 -25.75 -7.72 15.88
CA GLY A 152 -25.04 -8.48 14.87
C GLY A 152 -25.91 -9.05 13.78
N VAL A 153 -25.30 -9.17 12.62
CA VAL A 153 -25.93 -9.70 11.40
C VAL A 153 -25.09 -10.83 10.81
N GLU A 154 -25.75 -11.78 10.17
CA GLU A 154 -25.09 -12.80 9.35
C GLU A 154 -24.79 -12.24 7.96
N LEU A 155 -23.56 -12.40 7.48
CA LEU A 155 -23.18 -12.00 6.14
C LEU A 155 -23.32 -13.18 5.17
N ARG A 156 -23.79 -12.89 3.95
CA ARG A 156 -24.19 -13.90 2.95
C ARG A 156 -23.10 -14.94 2.64
N ASN A 157 -21.83 -14.56 2.68
CA ASN A 157 -20.72 -15.41 2.24
C ASN A 157 -19.66 -15.64 3.35
N GLU A 158 -19.99 -15.31 4.59
CA GLU A 158 -19.08 -15.47 5.72
C GLU A 158 -19.78 -16.19 6.86
N ALA A 159 -19.06 -17.10 7.50
CA ALA A 159 -19.60 -17.81 8.67
C ALA A 159 -19.45 -16.95 9.92
N GLY A 160 -20.54 -16.76 10.66
CA GLY A 160 -20.53 -16.04 11.94
C GLY A 160 -21.49 -14.85 11.96
N VAL A 161 -21.61 -14.25 13.13
CA VAL A 161 -22.39 -13.05 13.38
C VAL A 161 -21.42 -11.87 13.53
N PHE A 162 -21.66 -10.80 12.80
CA PHE A 162 -20.82 -9.61 12.76
C PHE A 162 -21.62 -8.44 13.32
N ALA A 163 -21.10 -7.82 14.38
CA ALA A 163 -21.73 -6.68 15.04
C ALA A 163 -20.96 -5.40 14.75
N ALA A 164 -21.69 -4.33 14.51
CA ALA A 164 -21.15 -2.97 14.51
C ALA A 164 -21.15 -2.40 15.94
N THR A 165 -20.32 -1.41 16.18
CA THR A 165 -20.29 -0.66 17.44
C THR A 165 -20.48 0.82 17.13
N ASP A 166 -21.08 1.55 18.06
CA ASP A 166 -21.28 3.01 17.93
C ASP A 166 -22.02 3.41 16.64
N VAL A 167 -23.11 2.74 16.34
CA VAL A 167 -23.97 3.05 15.17
C VAL A 167 -24.78 4.31 15.47
N GLN A 168 -24.59 5.38 14.68
CA GLN A 168 -25.24 6.68 14.87
C GLN A 168 -26.01 7.08 13.61
#